data_92b2a1ffd9b5895b80b50cd3ac8e2971
#
_entry.id   92b2a1ffd9b5895b80b50cd3ac8e2971
#
_cell.length_a   1.000
_cell.length_b   1.000
_cell.length_c   1.000
_cell.angle_alpha   90.00
_cell.angle_beta   90.00
_cell.angle_gamma   90.00
#
_symmetry.space_group_name_H-M   'P 1'
#
loop_
_entity.id
_entity.type
_entity.pdbx_description
1 polymer ?
#
loop_
_entity_poly.entity_id
_entity_poly.type
_entity_poly.pdbx_seq_one_letter_code
_entity_poly.pdbx_strand_id
1 'polypeptide(L)'
;VFLFISFVSALLFFQVFTTLPIYHSEKYGLTEFQTGLLMTMNGLLIFFFEMPIVSRYEGMRTNKIKLILAGCLMMTFSFFILLWDTFAGILIISMFLMTFGEIFIFPFSNSFALSRAPKGHEGRYMALFTMSFSLAHIGSSKTGMDLIANFGYKTNWIVMGTHGVFATLAGFYLLQLYQKEKEKLKN
;
A
#
# COMPACT_ATOMS: atom_id res chain seq x y z
N VAL A 1 11.87 -6.14 9.33
CA VAL A 1 11.02 -4.92 9.35
C VAL A 1 10.57 -4.56 7.92
N PHE A 2 11.50 -4.30 6.98
CA PHE A 2 11.14 -3.86 5.61
C PHE A 2 10.22 -4.85 4.87
N LEU A 3 10.52 -6.15 4.87
CA LEU A 3 9.65 -7.17 4.24
C LEU A 3 8.25 -7.24 4.88
N PHE A 4 8.15 -6.99 6.19
CA PHE A 4 6.86 -6.88 6.87
C PHE A 4 6.05 -5.70 6.35
N ILE A 5 6.68 -4.52 6.21
CA ILE A 5 6.02 -3.33 5.64
C ILE A 5 5.54 -3.64 4.22
N SER A 6 6.39 -4.24 3.38
CA SER A 6 6.05 -4.62 2.01
C SER A 6 4.89 -5.62 1.96
N PHE A 7 4.90 -6.63 2.82
CA PHE A 7 3.83 -7.62 2.92
C PHE A 7 2.49 -6.96 3.30
N VAL A 8 2.49 -6.16 4.36
CA VAL A 8 1.25 -5.51 4.82
C VAL A 8 0.73 -4.52 3.78
N SER A 9 1.60 -3.70 3.19
CA SER A 9 1.19 -2.75 2.15
C SER A 9 0.60 -3.47 0.93
N ALA A 10 1.19 -4.58 0.51
CA ALA A 10 0.66 -5.40 -0.57
C ALA A 10 -0.68 -6.05 -0.18
N LEU A 11 -0.83 -6.51 1.08
CA LEU A 11 -2.08 -7.07 1.59
C LEU A 11 -3.21 -6.03 1.53
N LEU A 12 -2.94 -4.79 1.92
CA LEU A 12 -3.89 -3.68 1.81
C LEU A 12 -4.23 -3.38 0.34
N PHE A 13 -3.22 -3.31 -0.50
CA PHE A 13 -3.39 -3.03 -1.93
C PHE A 13 -4.30 -4.06 -2.62
N PHE A 14 -4.10 -5.34 -2.37
CA PHE A 14 -4.91 -6.39 -3.02
C PHE A 14 -6.39 -6.39 -2.62
N GLN A 15 -6.79 -5.70 -1.53
CA GLN A 15 -8.19 -5.46 -1.21
C GLN A 15 -8.91 -4.65 -2.30
N VAL A 16 -8.19 -3.83 -3.06
CA VAL A 16 -8.73 -3.06 -4.19
C VAL A 16 -9.35 -3.98 -5.25
N PHE A 17 -8.77 -5.15 -5.47
CA PHE A 17 -9.22 -6.09 -6.49
C PHE A 17 -10.15 -7.19 -5.95
N THR A 18 -10.27 -7.32 -4.65
CA THR A 18 -11.04 -8.41 -4.02
C THR A 18 -12.29 -7.90 -3.30
N THR A 19 -12.12 -7.13 -2.25
CA THR A 19 -13.23 -6.72 -1.37
C THR A 19 -13.88 -5.41 -1.76
N LEU A 20 -13.12 -4.45 -2.31
CA LEU A 20 -13.68 -3.15 -2.70
C LEU A 20 -14.71 -3.25 -3.82
N PRO A 21 -14.53 -4.02 -4.91
CA PRO A 21 -15.54 -4.14 -5.95
C PRO A 21 -16.87 -4.69 -5.43
N ILE A 22 -16.82 -5.68 -4.53
CA ILE A 22 -18.01 -6.26 -3.91
C ILE A 22 -18.70 -5.21 -3.00
N TYR A 23 -17.92 -4.48 -2.21
CA TYR A 23 -18.43 -3.38 -1.37
C TYR A 23 -19.11 -2.29 -2.19
N HIS A 24 -18.54 -1.92 -3.34
CA HIS A 24 -19.15 -0.94 -4.26
C HIS A 24 -20.54 -1.39 -4.72
N SER A 25 -20.66 -2.65 -5.13
CA SER A 25 -21.92 -3.22 -5.60
C SER A 25 -22.92 -3.41 -4.47
N GLU A 26 -22.55 -4.08 -3.39
CA GLU A 26 -23.48 -4.46 -2.32
C GLU A 26 -23.90 -3.28 -1.44
N LYS A 27 -22.99 -2.35 -1.14
CA LYS A 27 -23.30 -1.23 -0.24
C LYS A 27 -23.85 -0.01 -0.94
N TYR A 28 -23.34 0.29 -2.14
CA TYR A 28 -23.71 1.51 -2.88
C TYR A 28 -24.54 1.23 -4.14
N GLY A 29 -24.77 -0.05 -4.47
CA GLY A 29 -25.53 -0.41 -5.67
C GLY A 29 -24.86 -0.01 -6.98
N LEU A 30 -23.52 0.17 -6.97
CA LEU A 30 -22.80 0.54 -8.18
C LEU A 30 -22.83 -0.63 -9.18
N THR A 31 -23.03 -0.28 -10.44
CA THR A 31 -22.93 -1.25 -11.54
C THR A 31 -21.46 -1.66 -11.75
N GLU A 32 -21.26 -2.79 -12.43
CA GLU A 32 -19.91 -3.24 -12.83
C GLU A 32 -19.18 -2.16 -13.63
N PHE A 33 -19.88 -1.44 -14.50
CA PHE A 33 -19.31 -0.33 -15.26
C PHE A 33 -18.82 0.82 -14.35
N GLN A 34 -19.61 1.22 -13.36
CA GLN A 34 -19.23 2.28 -12.41
C GLN A 34 -18.03 1.86 -11.53
N THR A 35 -18.03 0.61 -11.07
CA THR A 35 -16.87 0.05 -10.36
C THR A 35 -15.64 0.01 -11.27
N GLY A 36 -15.81 -0.38 -12.54
CA GLY A 36 -14.74 -0.34 -13.54
C GLY A 36 -14.19 1.07 -13.78
N LEU A 37 -15.03 2.11 -13.73
CA LEU A 37 -14.57 3.51 -13.82
C LEU A 37 -13.67 3.89 -12.63
N LEU A 38 -13.99 3.45 -11.41
CA LEU A 38 -13.11 3.68 -10.24
C LEU A 38 -11.76 2.98 -10.42
N MET A 39 -11.74 1.75 -10.93
CA MET A 39 -10.51 1.04 -11.25
C MET A 39 -9.72 1.73 -12.36
N THR A 40 -10.41 2.23 -13.38
CA THR A 40 -9.80 3.01 -14.47
C THR A 40 -9.18 4.30 -13.93
N MET A 41 -9.85 4.98 -13.00
CA MET A 41 -9.30 6.16 -12.32
C MET A 41 -7.98 5.83 -11.60
N ASN A 42 -7.91 4.70 -10.88
CA ASN A 42 -6.65 4.23 -10.28
C ASN A 42 -5.54 4.10 -11.33
N GLY A 43 -5.80 3.35 -12.42
CA GLY A 43 -4.82 3.17 -13.49
C GLY A 43 -4.38 4.48 -14.17
N LEU A 44 -5.31 5.42 -14.40
CA LEU A 44 -4.99 6.72 -14.99
C LEU A 44 -4.15 7.58 -14.05
N LEU A 45 -4.46 7.58 -12.75
CA LEU A 45 -3.65 8.30 -11.76
C LEU A 45 -2.22 7.75 -11.71
N ILE A 46 -2.04 6.43 -11.73
CA ILE A 46 -0.71 5.81 -11.81
C ILE A 46 -0.01 6.26 -13.09
N PHE A 47 -0.66 6.11 -14.24
CA PHE A 47 -0.08 6.46 -15.54
C PHE A 47 0.42 7.91 -15.61
N PHE A 48 -0.37 8.86 -15.09
CA PHE A 48 0.01 10.28 -15.16
C PHE A 48 0.97 10.72 -14.05
N PHE A 49 0.90 10.14 -12.87
CA PHE A 49 1.61 10.66 -11.69
C PHE A 49 2.79 9.81 -11.23
N GLU A 50 2.83 8.50 -11.50
CA GLU A 50 3.91 7.65 -11.00
C GLU A 50 5.28 8.07 -11.55
N MET A 51 5.43 8.14 -12.88
CA MET A 51 6.72 8.49 -13.48
C MET A 51 7.21 9.90 -13.11
N PRO A 52 6.37 10.96 -13.15
CA PRO A 52 6.78 12.28 -12.66
C PRO A 52 7.21 12.29 -11.18
N ILE A 53 6.49 11.58 -10.32
CA ILE A 53 6.82 11.48 -8.90
C ILE A 53 8.12 10.70 -8.71
N VAL A 54 8.24 9.53 -9.32
CA VAL A 54 9.45 8.70 -9.20
C VAL A 54 10.68 9.45 -9.68
N SER A 55 10.63 10.04 -10.89
CA SER A 55 11.76 10.78 -11.47
C SER A 55 12.15 11.98 -10.60
N ARG A 56 11.17 12.68 -10.03
CA ARG A 56 11.41 13.82 -9.14
C ARG A 56 12.15 13.43 -7.87
N TYR A 57 11.77 12.32 -7.25
CA TYR A 57 12.32 11.88 -5.96
C TYR A 57 13.55 10.99 -6.08
N GLU A 58 13.73 10.24 -7.16
CA GLU A 58 14.97 9.49 -7.42
C GLU A 58 16.18 10.42 -7.63
N GLY A 59 15.99 11.54 -8.31
CA GLY A 59 17.03 12.57 -8.50
C GLY A 59 17.37 13.35 -7.23
N MET A 60 16.52 13.31 -6.21
CA MET A 60 16.76 13.95 -4.92
C MET A 60 17.44 12.98 -3.95
N ARG A 61 18.30 13.51 -3.05
CA ARG A 61 18.83 12.76 -1.90
C ARG A 61 17.75 12.45 -0.85
N THR A 62 16.52 12.28 -1.28
CA THR A 62 15.37 12.02 -0.40
C THR A 62 15.47 10.62 0.16
N ASN A 63 15.22 10.47 1.44
CA ASN A 63 15.19 9.16 2.08
C ASN A 63 13.96 8.38 1.59
N LYS A 64 14.18 7.32 0.81
CA LYS A 64 13.13 6.45 0.27
C LYS A 64 12.18 5.91 1.34
N ILE A 65 12.69 5.68 2.56
CA ILE A 65 11.87 5.21 3.69
C ILE A 65 10.82 6.26 4.08
N LYS A 66 11.11 7.56 3.97
CA LYS A 66 10.11 8.61 4.26
C LYS A 66 8.96 8.59 3.25
N LEU A 67 9.25 8.27 1.98
CA LEU A 67 8.23 8.15 0.94
C LEU A 67 7.37 6.90 1.16
N ILE A 68 8.00 5.77 1.46
CA ILE A 68 7.29 4.53 1.83
C ILE A 68 6.38 4.78 3.03
N LEU A 69 6.86 5.51 4.05
CA LEU A 69 6.08 5.86 5.23
C LEU A 69 4.87 6.75 4.89
N ALA A 70 5.05 7.75 4.04
CA ALA A 70 3.96 8.59 3.57
C ALA A 70 2.90 7.76 2.81
N GLY A 71 3.34 6.82 1.98
CA GLY A 71 2.45 5.91 1.28
C GLY A 71 1.70 4.96 2.24
N CYS A 72 2.36 4.41 3.27
CA CYS A 72 1.70 3.61 4.31
C CYS A 72 0.60 4.41 5.03
N LEU A 73 0.86 5.67 5.37
CA LEU A 73 -0.15 6.55 5.96
C LEU A 73 -1.34 6.76 5.03
N MET A 74 -1.10 7.05 3.76
CA MET A 74 -2.17 7.26 2.77
C MET A 74 -3.03 6.01 2.60
N MET A 75 -2.42 4.81 2.46
CA MET A 75 -3.16 3.54 2.41
C MET A 75 -3.96 3.29 3.70
N THR A 76 -3.39 3.57 4.85
CA THR A 76 -4.08 3.43 6.15
C THR A 76 -5.33 4.30 6.19
N PHE A 77 -5.19 5.58 5.83
CA PHE A 77 -6.33 6.51 5.80
C PHE A 77 -7.38 6.13 4.75
N SER A 78 -6.99 5.51 3.63
CA SER A 78 -7.94 5.05 2.62
C SER A 78 -8.93 4.03 3.17
N PHE A 79 -8.50 3.15 4.09
CA PHE A 79 -9.41 2.19 4.74
C PHE A 79 -10.23 2.84 5.85
N PHE A 80 -9.64 3.70 6.67
CA PHE A 80 -10.39 4.35 7.73
C PHE A 80 -11.48 5.28 7.22
N ILE A 81 -11.29 5.94 6.08
CA ILE A 81 -12.31 6.81 5.50
C ILE A 81 -13.54 6.03 5.03
N LEU A 82 -13.40 4.74 4.68
CA LEU A 82 -14.51 3.86 4.32
C LEU A 82 -15.46 3.56 5.49
N LEU A 83 -15.05 3.84 6.74
CA LEU A 83 -15.92 3.74 7.91
C LEU A 83 -17.02 4.80 7.93
N TRP A 84 -16.81 5.94 7.24
CA TRP A 84 -17.79 6.99 7.06
C TRP A 84 -18.65 6.72 5.80
N ASP A 85 -19.43 5.66 5.86
CA ASP A 85 -20.23 5.16 4.75
C ASP A 85 -21.49 6.02 4.42
N THR A 86 -21.36 7.35 4.49
CA THR A 86 -22.49 8.29 4.38
C THR A 86 -22.88 8.65 2.95
N PHE A 87 -21.92 8.67 2.02
CA PHE A 87 -22.15 8.99 0.60
C PHE A 87 -21.10 8.37 -0.32
N ALA A 88 -21.49 8.10 -1.58
CA ALA A 88 -20.65 7.39 -2.55
C ALA A 88 -19.33 8.10 -2.92
N GLY A 89 -19.24 9.43 -2.74
CA GLY A 89 -18.00 10.18 -2.97
C GLY A 89 -16.81 9.74 -2.10
N ILE A 90 -17.10 9.07 -0.97
CA ILE A 90 -16.05 8.46 -0.12
C ILE A 90 -15.24 7.41 -0.88
N LEU A 91 -15.85 6.69 -1.82
CA LEU A 91 -15.17 5.69 -2.64
C LEU A 91 -14.09 6.33 -3.51
N ILE A 92 -14.38 7.51 -4.08
CA ILE A 92 -13.43 8.28 -4.89
C ILE A 92 -12.26 8.74 -4.03
N ILE A 93 -12.55 9.29 -2.83
CA ILE A 93 -11.50 9.77 -1.91
C ILE A 93 -10.64 8.60 -1.42
N SER A 94 -11.26 7.49 -1.05
CA SER A 94 -10.54 6.28 -0.64
C SER A 94 -9.65 5.76 -1.77
N MET A 95 -10.17 5.65 -2.99
CA MET A 95 -9.40 5.21 -4.15
C MET A 95 -8.23 6.15 -4.45
N PHE A 96 -8.45 7.47 -4.35
CA PHE A 96 -7.40 8.47 -4.54
C PHE A 96 -6.28 8.31 -3.51
N LEU A 97 -6.61 8.18 -2.22
CA LEU A 97 -5.62 7.94 -1.16
C LEU A 97 -4.88 6.62 -1.36
N MET A 98 -5.59 5.56 -1.74
CA MET A 98 -5.00 4.25 -2.03
C MET A 98 -3.99 4.34 -3.18
N THR A 99 -4.37 4.98 -4.30
CA THR A 99 -3.52 5.12 -5.49
C THR A 99 -2.25 5.92 -5.19
N PHE A 100 -2.36 7.04 -4.50
CA PHE A 100 -1.16 7.80 -4.11
C PHE A 100 -0.30 7.02 -3.10
N GLY A 101 -0.92 6.28 -2.18
CA GLY A 101 -0.21 5.34 -1.32
C GLY A 101 0.60 4.31 -2.10
N GLU A 102 0.00 3.73 -3.13
CA GLU A 102 0.64 2.79 -4.07
C GLU A 102 1.84 3.40 -4.78
N ILE A 103 1.67 4.57 -5.38
CA ILE A 103 2.73 5.31 -6.10
C ILE A 103 3.92 5.61 -5.16
N PHE A 104 3.66 5.89 -3.87
CA PHE A 104 4.72 6.16 -2.90
C PHE A 104 5.33 4.90 -2.30
N ILE A 105 4.63 3.77 -2.25
CA ILE A 105 5.17 2.55 -1.63
C ILE A 105 5.95 1.72 -2.65
N PHE A 106 5.34 1.33 -3.75
CA PHE A 106 5.86 0.23 -4.55
C PHE A 106 7.15 0.56 -5.29
N PRO A 107 7.28 1.67 -6.05
CA PRO A 107 8.53 2.00 -6.73
C PRO A 107 9.68 2.21 -5.73
N PHE A 108 9.41 2.92 -4.63
CA PHE A 108 10.44 3.22 -3.64
C PHE A 108 10.81 2.02 -2.77
N SER A 109 9.89 1.08 -2.50
CA SER A 109 10.18 -0.18 -1.85
C SER A 109 11.05 -1.08 -2.74
N ASN A 110 10.72 -1.18 -4.02
CA ASN A 110 11.53 -1.91 -5.00
C ASN A 110 12.97 -1.35 -5.06
N SER A 111 13.08 -0.03 -5.23
CA SER A 111 14.36 0.67 -5.26
C SER A 111 15.13 0.55 -3.93
N PHE A 112 14.44 0.55 -2.79
CA PHE A 112 15.07 0.33 -1.47
C PHE A 112 15.57 -1.10 -1.33
N ALA A 113 14.76 -2.11 -1.68
CA ALA A 113 15.15 -3.51 -1.65
C ALA A 113 16.43 -3.76 -2.44
N LEU A 114 16.48 -3.25 -3.67
CA LEU A 114 17.64 -3.36 -4.55
C LEU A 114 18.87 -2.66 -3.97
N SER A 115 18.72 -1.49 -3.37
CA SER A 115 19.81 -0.73 -2.77
C SER A 115 20.43 -1.39 -1.53
N ARG A 116 19.72 -2.35 -0.90
CA ARG A 116 20.20 -3.11 0.27
C ARG A 116 20.81 -4.44 -0.11
N ALA A 117 20.73 -4.84 -1.36
CA ALA A 117 21.31 -6.09 -1.84
C ALA A 117 22.84 -5.98 -1.96
N PRO A 118 23.62 -6.92 -1.42
CA PRO A 118 25.04 -7.02 -1.72
C PRO A 118 25.27 -7.30 -3.20
N LYS A 119 26.39 -6.81 -3.75
CA LYS A 119 26.75 -7.06 -5.16
C LYS A 119 26.76 -8.57 -5.46
N GLY A 120 26.08 -8.95 -6.54
CA GLY A 120 25.93 -10.35 -6.97
C GLY A 120 24.83 -11.13 -6.27
N HIS A 121 24.08 -10.51 -5.33
CA HIS A 121 22.95 -11.12 -4.61
C HIS A 121 21.62 -10.40 -4.83
N GLU A 122 21.58 -9.48 -5.80
CA GLU A 122 20.40 -8.65 -6.09
C GLU A 122 19.17 -9.52 -6.36
N GLY A 123 19.32 -10.59 -7.14
CA GLY A 123 18.22 -11.50 -7.45
C GLY A 123 17.60 -12.18 -6.21
N ARG A 124 18.42 -12.55 -5.20
CA ARG A 124 17.92 -13.16 -3.96
C ARG A 124 17.09 -12.17 -3.14
N TYR A 125 17.53 -10.91 -3.03
CA TYR A 125 16.82 -9.87 -2.30
C TYR A 125 15.50 -9.52 -3.00
N MET A 126 15.52 -9.42 -4.33
CA MET A 126 14.31 -9.18 -5.12
C MET A 126 13.34 -10.36 -5.05
N ALA A 127 13.84 -11.59 -5.03
CA ALA A 127 12.99 -12.77 -4.85
C ALA A 127 12.25 -12.73 -3.50
N LEU A 128 12.94 -12.42 -2.39
CA LEU A 128 12.30 -12.27 -1.07
C LEU A 128 11.27 -11.15 -1.05
N PHE A 129 11.57 -10.02 -1.70
CA PHE A 129 10.62 -8.92 -1.84
C PHE A 129 9.38 -9.35 -2.62
N THR A 130 9.54 -9.99 -3.78
CA THR A 130 8.43 -10.51 -4.60
C THR A 130 7.62 -11.58 -3.88
N MET A 131 8.28 -12.48 -3.12
CA MET A 131 7.57 -13.48 -2.31
C MET A 131 6.65 -12.83 -1.27
N SER A 132 7.04 -11.71 -0.67
CA SER A 132 6.17 -10.99 0.27
C SER A 132 4.87 -10.52 -0.40
N PHE A 133 4.93 -10.08 -1.66
CA PHE A 133 3.77 -9.70 -2.46
C PHE A 133 2.89 -10.91 -2.80
N SER A 134 3.49 -12.01 -3.21
CA SER A 134 2.73 -13.24 -3.55
C SER A 134 1.97 -13.78 -2.35
N LEU A 135 2.61 -13.82 -1.19
CA LEU A 135 1.97 -14.23 0.06
C LEU A 135 0.86 -13.26 0.48
N ALA A 136 1.08 -11.95 0.31
CA ALA A 136 0.08 -10.94 0.59
C ALA A 136 -1.14 -11.06 -0.32
N HIS A 137 -0.94 -11.37 -1.60
CA HIS A 137 -2.04 -11.57 -2.57
C HIS A 137 -2.94 -12.73 -2.14
N ILE A 138 -2.35 -13.89 -1.81
CA ILE A 138 -3.10 -15.06 -1.33
C ILE A 138 -3.81 -14.73 -0.01
N GLY A 139 -3.09 -14.12 0.94
CA GLY A 139 -3.62 -13.76 2.25
C GLY A 139 -4.72 -12.70 2.19
N SER A 140 -4.59 -11.71 1.33
CA SER A 140 -5.53 -10.59 1.21
C SER A 140 -6.94 -11.06 0.82
N SER A 141 -7.04 -11.85 -0.26
CA SER A 141 -8.33 -12.34 -0.75
C SER A 141 -9.06 -13.16 0.31
N LYS A 142 -8.36 -14.15 0.90
CA LYS A 142 -8.96 -15.02 1.90
C LYS A 142 -9.36 -14.23 3.16
N THR A 143 -8.44 -13.49 3.73
CA THR A 143 -8.69 -12.75 4.98
C THR A 143 -9.79 -11.72 4.81
N GLY A 144 -9.78 -10.95 3.71
CA GLY A 144 -10.80 -9.95 3.44
C GLY A 144 -12.19 -10.55 3.28
N MET A 145 -12.32 -11.60 2.48
CA MET A 145 -13.61 -12.28 2.25
C MET A 145 -14.14 -12.96 3.51
N ASP A 146 -13.27 -13.64 4.28
CA ASP A 146 -13.66 -14.29 5.54
C ASP A 146 -14.13 -13.25 6.58
N LEU A 147 -13.44 -12.09 6.67
CA LEU A 147 -13.84 -11.00 7.56
C LEU A 147 -15.19 -10.41 7.16
N ILE A 148 -15.42 -10.18 5.87
CA ILE A 148 -16.68 -9.63 5.38
C ILE A 148 -17.82 -10.63 5.63
N ALA A 149 -17.64 -11.90 5.29
CA ALA A 149 -18.66 -12.93 5.43
C ALA A 149 -19.09 -13.13 6.90
N ASN A 150 -18.14 -13.08 7.85
CA ASN A 150 -18.44 -13.37 9.25
C ASN A 150 -18.72 -12.13 10.10
N PHE A 151 -18.15 -10.96 9.76
CA PHE A 151 -18.17 -9.77 10.61
C PHE A 151 -18.57 -8.49 9.88
N GLY A 152 -18.77 -8.54 8.57
CA GLY A 152 -19.18 -7.41 7.74
C GLY A 152 -18.05 -6.46 7.33
N TYR A 153 -18.38 -5.52 6.45
CA TYR A 153 -17.44 -4.60 5.82
C TYR A 153 -16.71 -3.69 6.82
N LYS A 154 -17.42 -3.13 7.81
CA LYS A 154 -16.82 -2.23 8.80
C LYS A 154 -15.69 -2.90 9.57
N THR A 155 -15.87 -4.15 9.95
CA THR A 155 -14.82 -4.92 10.63
C THR A 155 -13.61 -5.12 9.72
N ASN A 156 -13.84 -5.44 8.44
CA ASN A 156 -12.75 -5.56 7.46
C ASN A 156 -11.96 -4.24 7.36
N TRP A 157 -12.64 -3.09 7.25
CA TRP A 157 -11.96 -1.79 7.15
C TRP A 157 -11.17 -1.43 8.41
N ILE A 158 -11.69 -1.73 9.59
CA ILE A 158 -10.97 -1.54 10.86
C ILE A 158 -9.72 -2.43 10.90
N VAL A 159 -9.86 -3.72 10.57
CA VAL A 159 -8.74 -4.67 10.57
C VAL A 159 -7.67 -4.26 9.57
N MET A 160 -8.06 -3.93 8.33
CA MET A 160 -7.11 -3.48 7.30
C MET A 160 -6.44 -2.15 7.69
N GLY A 161 -7.20 -1.17 8.15
CA GLY A 161 -6.66 0.09 8.66
C GLY A 161 -5.68 -0.12 9.82
N THR A 162 -5.98 -1.04 10.75
CA THR A 162 -5.10 -1.39 11.87
C THR A 162 -3.79 -2.03 11.39
N HIS A 163 -3.83 -2.92 10.40
CA HIS A 163 -2.62 -3.45 9.77
C HIS A 163 -1.79 -2.32 9.12
N GLY A 164 -2.44 -1.35 8.49
CA GLY A 164 -1.78 -0.15 7.96
C GLY A 164 -1.09 0.67 9.05
N VAL A 165 -1.71 0.83 10.23
CA VAL A 165 -1.07 1.48 11.37
C VAL A 165 0.19 0.73 11.80
N PHE A 166 0.14 -0.60 11.90
CA PHE A 166 1.33 -1.40 12.23
C PHE A 166 2.44 -1.26 11.17
N ALA A 167 2.09 -1.25 9.89
CA ALA A 167 3.07 -1.00 8.81
C ALA A 167 3.69 0.39 8.94
N THR A 168 2.89 1.40 9.27
CA THR A 168 3.36 2.78 9.50
C THR A 168 4.31 2.87 10.70
N LEU A 169 3.97 2.25 11.84
CA LEU A 169 4.85 2.19 13.02
C LEU A 169 6.16 1.45 12.73
N ALA A 170 6.08 0.33 12.00
CA ALA A 170 7.26 -0.38 11.52
C ALA A 170 8.12 0.47 10.58
N GLY A 171 7.48 1.32 9.75
CA GLY A 171 8.16 2.29 8.89
C GLY A 171 8.92 3.37 9.67
N PHE A 172 8.34 3.91 10.73
CA PHE A 172 9.03 4.81 11.65
C PHE A 172 10.23 4.14 12.31
N TYR A 173 10.07 2.92 12.79
CA TYR A 173 11.16 2.16 13.38
C TYR A 173 12.28 1.89 12.36
N LEU A 174 11.94 1.52 11.14
CA LEU A 174 12.90 1.34 10.05
C LEU A 174 13.67 2.64 9.74
N LEU A 175 12.97 3.78 9.75
CA LEU A 175 13.58 5.09 9.53
C LEU A 175 14.63 5.40 10.61
N GLN A 176 14.32 5.15 11.88
CA GLN A 176 15.25 5.35 13.00
C GLN A 176 16.48 4.44 12.89
N LEU A 177 16.29 3.16 12.55
CA LEU A 177 17.39 2.22 12.33
C LEU A 177 18.32 2.68 11.21
N TYR A 178 17.74 3.14 10.10
CA TYR A 178 18.50 3.63 8.96
C TYR A 178 19.29 4.90 9.28
N GLN A 179 18.74 5.81 10.07
CA GLN A 179 19.43 7.02 10.52
C GLN A 179 20.63 6.68 11.42
N LYS A 180 20.46 5.78 12.40
CA LYS A 180 21.55 5.30 13.27
C LYS A 180 22.66 4.61 12.48
N GLU A 181 22.33 3.79 11.47
CA GLU A 181 23.32 3.16 10.60
C GLU A 181 24.15 4.21 9.85
N LYS A 182 23.48 5.25 9.34
CA LYS A 182 24.13 6.32 8.58
C LYS A 182 25.05 7.19 9.43
N GLU A 183 24.72 7.38 10.70
CA GLU A 183 25.58 8.09 11.68
C GLU A 183 26.84 7.30 12.00
N LYS A 184 26.70 5.97 12.21
CA LYS A 184 27.84 5.07 12.45
C LYS A 184 28.84 4.99 11.29
N LEU A 185 28.40 5.21 10.06
CA LEU A 185 29.27 5.21 8.88
C LEU A 185 29.97 6.55 8.63
N LYS A 186 29.58 7.62 9.36
CA LYS A 186 30.20 8.94 9.28
C LYS A 186 31.28 9.17 10.33
N ASN A 187 31.25 8.39 11.42
CA ASN A 187 32.28 8.38 12.48
C ASN A 187 33.27 7.25 12.23
#